data_cd04837f826c47a9c2faaffcf76a8487
#
_entry.id   cd04837f826c47a9c2faaffcf76a8487
#
_cell.length_a   1.000
_cell.length_b   1.000
_cell.length_c   1.000
_cell.angle_alpha   90.00
_cell.angle_beta   90.00
_cell.angle_gamma   90.00
#
_symmetry.space_group_name_H-M   'P 1'
#
loop_
_entity.id
_entity.type
_entity.pdbx_description
1 polymer ?
#
loop_
_entity_poly.entity_id
_entity_poly.type
_entity_poly.pdbx_seq_one_letter_code
_entity_poly.pdbx_strand_id
1 'polypeptide(L)'
;MMKKPSMILAAVAVAAAASAQPQLRPDIIDEILAAMSLEEKAVLLVGGGNRTFGAGENGIIGSTDNMVPGAAGTTVSIPRLGIPATVLTDGPAGVRISPTRKNDEHTYYATGFPVGTALASTWNTELVEEVGRAMGNEVLEYGCDVLLAPGMNIHRSPLCGRNFEYYSEDPVVTGFIAAAFVNGIQSNGVGTSLKHYAANSQETNRMEVDEIVGPRAMREIYLKGFEIAVKDAKPWTVMSSYNRLNGPYTQEDRDLLTTVLRDEWGFDGIVMSDWTGPRHTDAQVHAGNDLMEPGFAAQAEEIVAKVKSGELSEADVDTSVRRMLQYLVKTPHYKGYKYSNTPDLKAHATVTRQSATEGMVLLKNEDHTLPLKGVNEIALFGITSYDFIAGGTGSGDVNKPYVVDLMEGLDNAALKVTDDMKNMYVAYRTFKEAERAANHSSQGWGKAMLPELAVSRRAIDHQAKIADIAVLTLGRQAGEGHDRLIDNDFNLSAVERQLLDDVADAFHARGKRVVVIINTGTVIETASWKNKADAILRAWRSWARSWGACPRGSPYR
;
A
#
# COMPACT_ATOMS: atom_id res chain seq x y z
N MET A 1 -79.61 -36.80 -46.78
CA MET A 1 -78.20 -36.25 -46.92
C MET A 1 -78.07 -35.07 -45.96
N MET A 2 -77.53 -35.29 -44.79
CA MET A 2 -77.36 -34.24 -43.77
C MET A 2 -75.88 -33.82 -43.74
N LYS A 3 -75.58 -32.53 -44.03
CA LYS A 3 -74.26 -31.93 -43.96
C LYS A 3 -73.98 -31.57 -42.49
N LYS A 4 -72.85 -32.07 -41.94
CA LYS A 4 -72.34 -31.69 -40.64
C LYS A 4 -71.56 -30.35 -40.77
N PRO A 5 -71.69 -29.43 -39.78
CA PRO A 5 -70.84 -28.24 -39.76
C PRO A 5 -69.47 -28.57 -39.10
N SER A 6 -68.37 -28.18 -39.70
CA SER A 6 -67.03 -28.24 -39.13
C SER A 6 -66.82 -27.04 -38.19
N MET A 7 -66.60 -27.31 -36.92
CA MET A 7 -66.10 -26.31 -35.95
C MET A 7 -64.59 -26.12 -36.16
N ILE A 8 -64.19 -24.94 -36.59
CA ILE A 8 -62.79 -24.50 -36.58
C ILE A 8 -62.49 -23.98 -35.19
N LEU A 9 -61.63 -24.71 -34.45
CA LEU A 9 -61.07 -24.27 -33.17
C LEU A 9 -59.91 -23.34 -33.46
N ALA A 10 -60.07 -22.02 -33.27
CA ALA A 10 -58.99 -21.07 -33.32
C ALA A 10 -58.19 -21.13 -32.00
N ALA A 11 -57.01 -21.75 -32.03
CA ALA A 11 -56.05 -21.69 -30.94
C ALA A 11 -55.34 -20.32 -30.93
N VAL A 12 -55.70 -19.46 -29.98
CA VAL A 12 -54.98 -18.22 -29.72
C VAL A 12 -53.71 -18.58 -28.97
N ALA A 13 -52.59 -18.64 -29.62
CA ALA A 13 -51.26 -18.73 -29.02
C ALA A 13 -50.89 -17.36 -28.40
N VAL A 14 -51.09 -17.23 -27.09
CA VAL A 14 -50.50 -16.12 -26.35
C VAL A 14 -48.99 -16.39 -26.28
N ALA A 15 -48.22 -15.83 -27.18
CA ALA A 15 -46.78 -15.74 -27.08
C ALA A 15 -46.45 -14.74 -25.93
N ALA A 16 -46.16 -15.25 -24.73
CA ALA A 16 -45.51 -14.46 -23.70
C ALA A 16 -44.14 -14.07 -24.26
N ALA A 17 -44.02 -12.85 -24.74
CA ALA A 17 -42.70 -12.26 -25.01
C ALA A 17 -41.94 -12.25 -23.66
N ALA A 18 -41.05 -13.20 -23.46
CA ALA A 18 -40.05 -13.09 -22.41
C ALA A 18 -39.28 -11.80 -22.71
N SER A 19 -39.61 -10.72 -22.01
CA SER A 19 -38.82 -9.49 -22.10
C SER A 19 -37.40 -9.85 -21.73
N ALA A 20 -36.46 -9.60 -22.64
CA ALA A 20 -35.04 -9.79 -22.35
C ALA A 20 -34.70 -9.01 -21.07
N GLN A 21 -34.04 -9.67 -20.13
CA GLN A 21 -33.69 -9.01 -18.87
C GLN A 21 -32.77 -7.82 -19.16
N PRO A 22 -32.92 -6.69 -18.44
CA PRO A 22 -32.11 -5.51 -18.66
C PRO A 22 -30.64 -5.86 -18.37
N GLN A 23 -29.73 -5.34 -19.18
CA GLN A 23 -28.30 -5.51 -19.02
C GLN A 23 -27.70 -4.21 -18.50
N LEU A 24 -26.77 -4.26 -17.52
CA LEU A 24 -26.20 -3.08 -16.87
C LEU A 24 -25.65 -2.08 -17.90
N ARG A 25 -26.14 -0.85 -17.82
CA ARG A 25 -25.65 0.32 -18.55
C ARG A 25 -25.80 1.56 -17.67
N PRO A 26 -24.92 2.60 -17.88
CA PRO A 26 -24.97 3.81 -17.08
C PRO A 26 -26.31 4.55 -17.07
N ASP A 27 -27.07 4.45 -18.16
CA ASP A 27 -28.34 5.14 -18.40
C ASP A 27 -29.58 4.44 -17.80
N ILE A 28 -29.45 3.18 -17.33
CA ILE A 28 -30.57 2.38 -16.80
C ILE A 28 -30.30 1.76 -15.42
N ILE A 29 -29.46 2.39 -14.61
CA ILE A 29 -29.09 1.88 -13.27
C ILE A 29 -30.36 1.64 -12.41
N ASP A 30 -31.35 2.52 -12.47
CA ASP A 30 -32.59 2.39 -11.72
C ASP A 30 -33.44 1.19 -12.19
N GLU A 31 -33.43 0.90 -13.48
CA GLU A 31 -34.12 -0.28 -14.03
C GLU A 31 -33.42 -1.58 -13.59
N ILE A 32 -32.09 -1.57 -13.56
CA ILE A 32 -31.30 -2.71 -13.06
C ILE A 32 -31.59 -2.94 -11.58
N LEU A 33 -31.54 -1.89 -10.75
CA LEU A 33 -31.85 -1.96 -9.33
C LEU A 33 -33.26 -2.54 -9.09
N ALA A 34 -34.26 -2.09 -9.82
CA ALA A 34 -35.63 -2.57 -9.73
C ALA A 34 -35.79 -4.04 -10.20
N ALA A 35 -34.91 -4.52 -11.08
CA ALA A 35 -34.91 -5.89 -11.58
C ALA A 35 -34.16 -6.88 -10.66
N MET A 36 -33.42 -6.39 -9.66
CA MET A 36 -32.67 -7.23 -8.71
C MET A 36 -33.60 -7.79 -7.63
N SER A 37 -33.40 -9.06 -7.25
CA SER A 37 -33.98 -9.59 -6.02
C SER A 37 -33.24 -9.07 -4.80
N LEU A 38 -33.85 -9.17 -3.61
CA LEU A 38 -33.20 -8.78 -2.36
C LEU A 38 -31.89 -9.58 -2.11
N GLU A 39 -31.91 -10.87 -2.45
CA GLU A 39 -30.74 -11.75 -2.33
C GLU A 39 -29.59 -11.28 -3.25
N GLU A 40 -29.88 -10.85 -4.47
CA GLU A 40 -28.88 -10.31 -5.39
C GLU A 40 -28.37 -8.94 -4.94
N LYS A 41 -29.24 -8.08 -4.40
CA LYS A 41 -28.84 -6.82 -3.78
C LYS A 41 -27.88 -7.07 -2.62
N ALA A 42 -28.20 -7.99 -1.72
CA ALA A 42 -27.37 -8.34 -0.57
C ALA A 42 -26.00 -8.90 -0.99
N VAL A 43 -25.98 -9.83 -1.96
CA VAL A 43 -24.71 -10.41 -2.46
C VAL A 43 -23.81 -9.36 -3.09
N LEU A 44 -24.35 -8.34 -3.76
CA LEU A 44 -23.55 -7.28 -4.39
C LEU A 44 -22.85 -6.37 -3.36
N LEU A 45 -23.33 -6.29 -2.13
CA LEU A 45 -22.74 -5.54 -1.02
C LEU A 45 -21.68 -6.33 -0.24
N VAL A 46 -21.40 -7.56 -0.64
CA VAL A 46 -20.46 -8.46 0.04
C VAL A 46 -19.41 -8.92 -0.96
N GLY A 47 -18.15 -8.86 -0.56
CA GLY A 47 -17.04 -9.29 -1.40
C GLY A 47 -17.11 -10.76 -1.83
N GLY A 48 -16.36 -11.12 -2.85
CA GLY A 48 -16.33 -12.47 -3.44
C GLY A 48 -15.69 -13.55 -2.57
N GLY A 49 -15.23 -13.21 -1.38
CA GLY A 49 -14.57 -14.09 -0.42
C GLY A 49 -13.08 -14.29 -0.70
N ASN A 50 -12.33 -14.60 0.34
CA ASN A 50 -10.93 -15.00 0.28
C ASN A 50 -10.78 -16.47 0.68
N ARG A 51 -9.90 -17.19 -0.01
CA ARG A 51 -9.57 -18.58 0.34
C ARG A 51 -8.50 -18.70 1.41
N THR A 52 -7.74 -17.64 1.66
CA THR A 52 -6.60 -17.66 2.60
C THR A 52 -6.73 -16.55 3.62
N PHE A 53 -7.33 -16.89 4.78
CA PHE A 53 -7.15 -16.16 6.03
C PHE A 53 -5.91 -16.70 6.73
N GLY A 54 -4.96 -15.83 6.98
CA GLY A 54 -3.67 -16.18 7.55
C GLY A 54 -2.56 -16.11 6.51
N ALA A 55 -1.33 -16.14 7.00
CA ALA A 55 -0.16 -16.19 6.14
C ALA A 55 -0.22 -17.48 5.28
N GLY A 56 -0.67 -17.35 4.04
CA GLY A 56 -0.43 -18.36 3.02
C GLY A 56 1.07 -18.63 2.89
N GLU A 57 1.47 -19.62 2.11
CA GLU A 57 2.89 -20.01 1.96
C GLU A 57 3.86 -18.86 1.67
N ASN A 58 3.34 -17.68 1.26
CA ASN A 58 4.09 -16.47 0.94
C ASN A 58 3.83 -15.29 1.90
N GLY A 59 3.19 -15.48 3.06
CA GLY A 59 2.97 -14.41 4.04
C GLY A 59 1.98 -13.32 3.63
N ILE A 60 1.14 -13.55 2.63
CA ILE A 60 0.22 -12.57 2.05
C ILE A 60 -1.13 -12.66 2.76
N ILE A 61 -1.52 -11.57 3.44
CA ILE A 61 -2.83 -11.45 4.09
C ILE A 61 -3.87 -11.03 3.07
N GLY A 62 -5.04 -11.68 3.11
CA GLY A 62 -6.15 -11.31 2.28
C GLY A 62 -5.83 -11.41 0.78
N SER A 63 -5.52 -12.59 0.28
CA SER A 63 -5.36 -12.80 -1.15
C SER A 63 -6.43 -13.72 -1.73
N THR A 64 -6.76 -13.53 -2.99
CA THR A 64 -7.65 -14.38 -3.76
C THR A 64 -6.95 -14.91 -5.00
N ASP A 65 -7.34 -16.11 -5.45
CA ASP A 65 -6.97 -16.64 -6.76
C ASP A 65 -8.06 -16.40 -7.82
N ASN A 66 -9.15 -15.74 -7.44
CA ASN A 66 -10.22 -15.40 -8.36
C ASN A 66 -9.77 -14.29 -9.33
N MET A 67 -9.96 -14.50 -10.62
CA MET A 67 -9.64 -13.56 -11.70
C MET A 67 -8.14 -13.21 -11.80
N VAL A 68 -7.56 -12.54 -10.80
CA VAL A 68 -6.13 -12.19 -10.76
C VAL A 68 -5.51 -12.80 -9.49
N PRO A 69 -4.64 -13.82 -9.64
CA PRO A 69 -3.98 -14.45 -8.50
C PRO A 69 -3.14 -13.47 -7.68
N GLY A 70 -3.32 -13.49 -6.36
CA GLY A 70 -2.62 -12.63 -5.43
C GLY A 70 -3.28 -11.26 -5.23
N ALA A 71 -4.35 -10.93 -5.95
CA ALA A 71 -5.16 -9.75 -5.67
C ALA A 71 -5.82 -9.83 -4.29
N ALA A 72 -6.20 -8.68 -3.72
CA ALA A 72 -6.72 -8.61 -2.36
C ALA A 72 -8.16 -9.13 -2.24
N GLY A 73 -9.00 -8.88 -3.24
CA GLY A 73 -10.40 -9.29 -3.23
C GLY A 73 -11.09 -9.08 -4.57
N THR A 74 -12.35 -9.48 -4.63
CA THR A 74 -13.22 -9.29 -5.80
C THR A 74 -14.64 -8.95 -5.35
N THR A 75 -15.39 -8.24 -6.20
CA THR A 75 -16.84 -8.18 -6.06
C THR A 75 -17.50 -9.44 -6.67
N VAL A 76 -18.80 -9.57 -6.51
CA VAL A 76 -19.56 -10.70 -7.04
C VAL A 76 -20.26 -10.31 -8.36
N SER A 77 -20.26 -11.21 -9.35
CA SER A 77 -20.97 -10.99 -10.61
C SER A 77 -22.45 -11.40 -10.54
N ILE A 78 -23.33 -10.71 -11.29
CA ILE A 78 -24.71 -11.11 -11.52
C ILE A 78 -24.94 -11.18 -13.05
N PRO A 79 -24.57 -12.31 -13.69
CA PRO A 79 -24.51 -12.42 -15.14
C PRO A 79 -25.85 -12.15 -15.85
N ARG A 80 -26.99 -12.52 -15.23
CA ARG A 80 -28.32 -12.29 -15.84
C ARG A 80 -28.65 -10.82 -16.08
N LEU A 81 -28.00 -9.91 -15.28
CA LEU A 81 -28.14 -8.45 -15.38
C LEU A 81 -26.93 -7.77 -16.03
N GLY A 82 -25.97 -8.54 -16.56
CA GLY A 82 -24.74 -8.00 -17.14
C GLY A 82 -23.82 -7.32 -16.13
N ILE A 83 -23.93 -7.66 -14.83
CA ILE A 83 -23.09 -7.11 -13.77
C ILE A 83 -21.82 -7.96 -13.67
N PRO A 84 -20.61 -7.41 -13.98
CA PRO A 84 -19.37 -8.14 -13.85
C PRO A 84 -18.86 -8.15 -12.40
N ALA A 85 -17.99 -9.11 -12.06
CA ALA A 85 -17.11 -8.98 -10.92
C ALA A 85 -15.96 -8.01 -11.25
N THR A 86 -15.39 -7.38 -10.24
CA THR A 86 -14.22 -6.51 -10.34
C THR A 86 -13.11 -6.95 -9.39
N VAL A 87 -11.88 -6.55 -9.66
CA VAL A 87 -10.68 -6.97 -8.90
C VAL A 87 -10.13 -5.81 -8.11
N LEU A 88 -9.94 -6.03 -6.81
CA LEU A 88 -9.32 -5.12 -5.87
C LEU A 88 -7.91 -5.65 -5.55
N THR A 89 -6.87 -4.82 -5.69
CA THR A 89 -5.50 -5.23 -5.41
C THR A 89 -4.79 -4.29 -4.45
N ASP A 90 -3.97 -4.83 -3.55
CA ASP A 90 -3.00 -4.02 -2.81
C ASP A 90 -1.86 -3.60 -3.75
N GLY A 91 -1.06 -2.57 -3.49
CA GLY A 91 -0.99 -1.83 -2.26
C GLY A 91 -0.26 -0.51 -2.47
N PRO A 92 0.04 0.16 -1.35
CA PRO A 92 0.48 1.56 -1.34
C PRO A 92 1.88 1.80 -1.95
N ALA A 93 2.70 0.78 -2.09
CA ALA A 93 4.06 0.90 -2.65
C ALA A 93 4.28 0.07 -3.94
N GLY A 94 3.22 -0.39 -4.58
CA GLY A 94 3.23 -1.17 -5.83
C GLY A 94 2.15 -2.24 -5.85
N VAL A 95 1.84 -2.74 -7.04
CA VAL A 95 0.77 -3.72 -7.25
C VAL A 95 1.15 -5.06 -6.64
N ARG A 96 0.26 -5.62 -5.82
CA ARG A 96 0.45 -6.94 -5.21
C ARG A 96 -0.29 -8.00 -6.01
N ILE A 97 0.49 -8.81 -6.72
CA ILE A 97 0.02 -9.98 -7.47
C ILE A 97 0.87 -11.20 -7.13
N SER A 98 0.35 -12.39 -7.36
CA SER A 98 1.12 -13.62 -7.16
C SER A 98 2.28 -13.71 -8.16
N PRO A 99 3.51 -14.05 -7.71
CA PRO A 99 4.64 -14.23 -8.61
C PRO A 99 4.45 -15.42 -9.55
N THR A 100 3.65 -16.40 -9.16
CA THR A 100 3.38 -17.62 -9.94
C THR A 100 1.90 -17.77 -10.19
N ARG A 101 1.55 -18.37 -11.33
CA ARG A 101 0.16 -18.69 -11.68
C ARG A 101 0.05 -20.16 -12.08
N LYS A 102 -1.11 -20.74 -11.84
CA LYS A 102 -1.37 -22.15 -12.16
C LYS A 102 -1.24 -22.37 -13.67
N ASN A 103 -0.45 -23.38 -14.08
CA ASN A 103 -0.18 -23.73 -15.47
C ASN A 103 0.51 -22.62 -16.29
N ASP A 104 1.30 -21.78 -15.64
CA ASP A 104 2.11 -20.76 -16.29
C ASP A 104 3.52 -20.77 -15.70
N GLU A 105 4.54 -20.83 -16.57
CA GLU A 105 5.95 -20.87 -16.17
C GLU A 105 6.56 -19.48 -15.98
N HIS A 106 5.82 -18.41 -16.34
CA HIS A 106 6.28 -17.04 -16.16
C HIS A 106 6.26 -16.65 -14.68
N THR A 107 7.27 -15.87 -14.29
CA THR A 107 7.26 -15.19 -13.00
C THR A 107 6.77 -13.76 -13.20
N TYR A 108 5.73 -13.39 -12.47
CA TYR A 108 5.12 -12.07 -12.51
C TYR A 108 5.72 -11.16 -11.44
N TYR A 109 6.20 -10.01 -11.85
CA TYR A 109 6.78 -9.00 -10.99
C TYR A 109 5.99 -7.70 -11.09
N ALA A 110 6.04 -6.89 -10.04
CA ALA A 110 5.57 -5.52 -10.06
C ALA A 110 6.69 -4.56 -9.62
N THR A 111 6.57 -3.31 -10.00
CA THR A 111 7.52 -2.27 -9.57
C THR A 111 7.32 -1.97 -8.10
N GLY A 112 8.40 -2.04 -7.32
CA GLY A 112 8.41 -1.50 -5.96
C GLY A 112 8.68 0.00 -6.00
N PHE A 113 7.66 0.82 -5.85
CA PHE A 113 7.78 2.27 -5.80
C PHE A 113 8.24 2.76 -4.42
N PRO A 114 8.75 4.00 -4.30
CA PRO A 114 9.06 4.57 -3.00
C PRO A 114 7.83 4.58 -2.08
N VAL A 115 8.07 4.33 -0.80
CA VAL A 115 7.01 4.34 0.21
C VAL A 115 6.42 5.75 0.39
N GLY A 116 5.22 5.84 0.97
CA GLY A 116 4.48 7.10 1.11
C GLY A 116 5.29 8.23 1.73
N THR A 117 6.03 7.96 2.81
CA THR A 117 6.92 8.95 3.43
C THR A 117 8.01 9.49 2.49
N ALA A 118 8.53 8.64 1.59
CA ALA A 118 9.51 9.07 0.59
C ALA A 118 8.88 9.97 -0.47
N LEU A 119 7.70 9.60 -0.94
CA LEU A 119 6.96 10.40 -1.92
C LEU A 119 6.59 11.78 -1.35
N ALA A 120 6.11 11.84 -0.11
CA ALA A 120 5.81 13.10 0.55
C ALA A 120 7.05 13.99 0.74
N SER A 121 8.22 13.37 0.97
CA SER A 121 9.48 14.11 1.15
C SER A 121 10.01 14.74 -0.14
N THR A 122 9.46 14.42 -1.30
CA THR A 122 9.79 15.11 -2.57
C THR A 122 9.22 16.52 -2.63
N TRP A 123 8.11 16.80 -1.96
CA TRP A 123 7.33 18.04 -2.09
C TRP A 123 6.92 18.37 -3.55
N ASN A 124 6.87 17.35 -4.40
CA ASN A 124 6.69 17.45 -5.85
C ASN A 124 5.44 16.66 -6.28
N THR A 125 4.32 17.35 -6.37
CA THR A 125 3.03 16.75 -6.74
C THR A 125 3.03 16.22 -8.17
N GLU A 126 3.73 16.87 -9.12
CA GLU A 126 3.84 16.41 -10.50
C GLU A 126 4.56 15.07 -10.58
N LEU A 127 5.68 14.92 -9.85
CA LEU A 127 6.41 13.64 -9.80
C LEU A 127 5.59 12.54 -9.12
N VAL A 128 4.84 12.87 -8.07
CA VAL A 128 3.96 11.89 -7.40
C VAL A 128 2.82 11.47 -8.31
N GLU A 129 2.28 12.37 -9.15
CA GLU A 129 1.30 12.01 -10.18
C GLU A 129 1.91 11.09 -11.24
N GLU A 130 3.17 11.30 -11.65
CA GLU A 130 3.88 10.38 -12.56
C GLU A 130 4.07 8.99 -11.93
N VAL A 131 4.42 8.91 -10.64
CA VAL A 131 4.47 7.64 -9.90
C VAL A 131 3.09 6.98 -9.90
N GLY A 132 2.04 7.73 -9.62
CA GLY A 132 0.65 7.25 -9.69
C GLY A 132 0.30 6.73 -11.08
N ARG A 133 0.69 7.43 -12.14
CA ARG A 133 0.44 7.02 -13.54
C ARG A 133 1.16 5.70 -13.87
N ALA A 134 2.41 5.55 -13.46
CA ALA A 134 3.17 4.32 -13.66
C ALA A 134 2.54 3.14 -12.91
N MET A 135 2.14 3.34 -11.66
CA MET A 135 1.48 2.31 -10.84
C MET A 135 0.09 1.96 -11.37
N GLY A 136 -0.70 2.94 -11.79
CA GLY A 136 -2.03 2.73 -12.39
C GLY A 136 -1.95 1.95 -13.72
N ASN A 137 -0.87 2.11 -14.49
CA ASN A 137 -0.62 1.28 -15.67
C ASN A 137 -0.40 -0.19 -15.28
N GLU A 138 0.35 -0.47 -14.22
CA GLU A 138 0.52 -1.85 -13.75
C GLU A 138 -0.82 -2.44 -13.24
N VAL A 139 -1.64 -1.66 -12.53
CA VAL A 139 -2.99 -2.07 -12.11
C VAL A 139 -3.83 -2.49 -13.32
N LEU A 140 -3.89 -1.65 -14.35
CA LEU A 140 -4.64 -1.90 -15.57
C LEU A 140 -4.14 -3.14 -16.31
N GLU A 141 -2.81 -3.21 -16.55
CA GLU A 141 -2.21 -4.27 -17.36
C GLU A 141 -2.16 -5.64 -16.65
N TYR A 142 -2.27 -5.69 -15.32
CA TYR A 142 -2.45 -6.93 -14.58
C TYR A 142 -3.92 -7.35 -14.41
N GLY A 143 -4.85 -6.59 -14.97
CA GLY A 143 -6.28 -6.92 -14.95
C GLY A 143 -6.97 -6.60 -13.64
N CYS A 144 -6.49 -5.59 -12.91
CA CYS A 144 -7.13 -5.10 -11.69
C CYS A 144 -7.95 -3.84 -11.98
N ASP A 145 -9.01 -3.61 -11.21
CA ASP A 145 -9.92 -2.47 -11.38
C ASP A 145 -9.65 -1.33 -10.39
N VAL A 146 -9.25 -1.67 -9.15
CA VAL A 146 -9.00 -0.72 -8.08
C VAL A 146 -7.72 -1.07 -7.35
N LEU A 147 -6.87 -0.07 -7.12
CA LEU A 147 -5.74 -0.16 -6.21
C LEU A 147 -6.16 0.29 -4.80
N LEU A 148 -5.91 -0.54 -3.79
CA LEU A 148 -6.17 -0.24 -2.38
C LEU A 148 -5.07 0.68 -1.83
N ALA A 149 -5.02 1.87 -2.37
CA ALA A 149 -4.07 2.95 -2.09
C ALA A 149 -4.69 4.31 -2.49
N PRO A 150 -4.15 5.41 -1.96
CA PRO A 150 -3.06 5.52 -0.99
C PRO A 150 -3.49 5.29 0.45
N GLY A 151 -2.54 4.81 1.29
CA GLY A 151 -2.64 4.97 2.73
C GLY A 151 -2.30 6.43 3.09
N MET A 152 -3.14 7.08 3.93
CA MET A 152 -2.98 8.52 4.16
C MET A 152 -3.34 8.98 5.59
N ASN A 153 -3.28 8.08 6.56
CA ASN A 153 -3.44 8.45 7.95
C ASN A 153 -2.29 9.36 8.41
N ILE A 154 -2.54 10.17 9.43
CA ILE A 154 -1.54 11.08 9.98
C ILE A 154 -0.50 10.31 10.80
N HIS A 155 0.79 10.67 10.68
CA HIS A 155 1.89 10.16 11.53
C HIS A 155 1.72 10.67 12.96
N ARG A 156 0.71 10.16 13.67
CA ARG A 156 0.36 10.59 15.03
C ARG A 156 1.40 10.10 16.06
N SER A 157 1.86 8.87 15.90
CA SER A 157 2.90 8.26 16.73
C SER A 157 4.10 7.87 15.86
N PRO A 158 5.34 8.19 16.28
CA PRO A 158 6.54 7.76 15.56
C PRO A 158 6.71 6.23 15.55
N LEU A 159 5.98 5.53 16.42
CA LEU A 159 6.06 4.08 16.58
C LEU A 159 5.02 3.32 15.74
N CYS A 160 4.04 3.98 15.14
CA CYS A 160 3.05 3.28 14.33
C CYS A 160 3.72 2.49 13.19
N GLY A 161 3.42 1.19 13.13
CA GLY A 161 4.04 0.26 12.19
C GLY A 161 3.78 0.61 10.74
N ARG A 162 2.62 1.20 10.41
CA ARG A 162 2.20 1.57 9.06
C ARG A 162 2.60 2.98 8.61
N ASN A 163 3.30 3.78 9.43
CA ASN A 163 3.75 5.11 9.02
C ASN A 163 4.54 5.12 7.71
N PHE A 164 5.20 4.02 7.34
CA PHE A 164 5.98 3.94 6.10
C PHE A 164 5.12 4.16 4.85
N GLU A 165 3.88 3.69 4.85
CA GLU A 165 2.94 3.82 3.72
C GLU A 165 2.10 5.10 3.77
N TYR A 166 2.08 5.78 4.91
CA TYR A 166 1.44 7.08 5.08
C TYR A 166 2.39 8.21 4.69
N TYR A 167 1.86 9.41 4.46
CA TYR A 167 2.65 10.49 3.88
C TYR A 167 3.35 11.37 4.92
N SER A 168 2.60 11.96 5.87
CA SER A 168 3.12 12.98 6.76
C SER A 168 2.34 13.08 8.07
N GLU A 169 2.89 13.78 9.06
CA GLU A 169 2.17 14.29 10.22
C GLU A 169 1.33 15.54 9.87
N ASP A 170 1.67 16.23 8.76
CA ASP A 170 0.95 17.39 8.26
C ASP A 170 -0.21 16.95 7.35
N PRO A 171 -1.47 17.27 7.70
CA PRO A 171 -2.63 16.88 6.92
C PRO A 171 -2.71 17.57 5.55
N VAL A 172 -2.11 18.75 5.39
CA VAL A 172 -2.11 19.50 4.11
C VAL A 172 -1.16 18.82 3.13
N VAL A 173 0.07 18.53 3.57
CA VAL A 173 1.05 17.74 2.78
C VAL A 173 0.44 16.39 2.41
N THR A 174 -0.14 15.67 3.38
CA THR A 174 -0.79 14.38 3.16
C THR A 174 -1.89 14.48 2.11
N GLY A 175 -2.76 15.49 2.19
CA GLY A 175 -3.90 15.64 1.30
C GLY A 175 -3.49 15.91 -0.15
N PHE A 176 -2.59 16.86 -0.40
CA PHE A 176 -2.15 17.20 -1.76
C PHE A 176 -1.31 16.10 -2.41
N ILE A 177 -0.42 15.46 -1.66
CA ILE A 177 0.36 14.32 -2.17
C ILE A 177 -0.56 13.13 -2.49
N ALA A 178 -1.53 12.83 -1.62
CA ALA A 178 -2.52 11.79 -1.90
C ALA A 178 -3.38 12.12 -3.13
N ALA A 179 -3.82 13.37 -3.28
CA ALA A 179 -4.61 13.79 -4.45
C ALA A 179 -3.82 13.61 -5.76
N ALA A 180 -2.56 14.02 -5.79
CA ALA A 180 -1.68 13.82 -6.96
C ALA A 180 -1.52 12.34 -7.31
N PHE A 181 -1.27 11.50 -6.30
CA PHE A 181 -1.15 10.05 -6.49
C PHE A 181 -2.43 9.42 -7.05
N VAL A 182 -3.60 9.80 -6.50
CA VAL A 182 -4.92 9.35 -6.99
C VAL A 182 -5.14 9.78 -8.45
N ASN A 183 -4.88 11.04 -8.78
CA ASN A 183 -5.03 11.55 -10.15
C ASN A 183 -4.17 10.77 -11.14
N GLY A 184 -2.92 10.50 -10.78
CA GLY A 184 -2.02 9.69 -11.61
C GLY A 184 -2.54 8.27 -11.86
N ILE A 185 -2.98 7.56 -10.82
CA ILE A 185 -3.52 6.20 -10.96
C ILE A 185 -4.80 6.22 -11.80
N GLN A 186 -5.76 7.08 -11.46
CA GLN A 186 -7.06 7.13 -12.12
C GLN A 186 -6.99 7.60 -13.58
N SER A 187 -5.91 8.27 -13.98
CA SER A 187 -5.67 8.63 -15.39
C SER A 187 -5.55 7.42 -16.33
N ASN A 188 -5.29 6.22 -15.79
CA ASN A 188 -5.29 4.96 -16.54
C ASN A 188 -6.68 4.32 -16.67
N GLY A 189 -7.72 4.92 -16.10
CA GLY A 189 -9.07 4.37 -16.11
C GLY A 189 -9.30 3.24 -15.11
N VAL A 190 -8.46 3.12 -14.09
CA VAL A 190 -8.59 2.27 -12.90
C VAL A 190 -8.90 3.13 -11.68
N GLY A 191 -9.46 2.53 -10.62
CA GLY A 191 -9.82 3.24 -9.40
C GLY A 191 -8.74 3.21 -8.32
N THR A 192 -8.96 4.02 -7.31
CA THR A 192 -8.17 4.05 -6.05
C THR A 192 -9.07 3.92 -4.86
N SER A 193 -8.51 3.49 -3.72
CA SER A 193 -9.19 3.47 -2.42
C SER A 193 -8.38 4.24 -1.39
N LEU A 194 -8.86 5.44 -1.02
CA LEU A 194 -8.24 6.19 0.09
C LEU A 194 -8.40 5.41 1.39
N LYS A 195 -7.31 5.19 2.12
CA LYS A 195 -7.31 4.39 3.35
C LYS A 195 -6.41 4.95 4.43
N HIS A 196 -6.70 4.73 5.71
CA HIS A 196 -7.88 4.06 6.26
C HIS A 196 -8.75 5.14 6.93
N TYR A 197 -9.97 5.28 6.51
CA TYR A 197 -10.87 6.35 6.92
C TYR A 197 -11.68 5.95 8.17
N ALA A 198 -11.32 6.45 9.37
CA ALA A 198 -10.26 7.40 9.67
C ALA A 198 -9.53 7.02 10.97
N ALA A 199 -8.42 7.75 11.21
CA ALA A 199 -7.69 7.70 12.48
C ALA A 199 -7.07 6.32 12.83
N ASN A 200 -6.61 5.52 11.83
CA ASN A 200 -5.81 4.33 12.09
C ASN A 200 -4.39 4.74 12.49
N SER A 201 -4.22 5.14 13.77
CA SER A 201 -3.01 5.80 14.28
C SER A 201 -2.03 4.84 14.95
N GLN A 202 -2.40 3.58 15.13
CA GLN A 202 -1.59 2.50 15.71
C GLN A 202 -1.98 1.14 15.14
N GLU A 203 -1.06 0.18 15.24
CA GLU A 203 -1.30 -1.21 14.85
C GLU A 203 -1.62 -2.11 16.04
N THR A 204 -1.11 -1.79 17.22
CA THR A 204 -1.40 -2.52 18.46
C THR A 204 -2.89 -2.43 18.79
N ASN A 205 -3.55 -3.58 18.87
CA ASN A 205 -4.99 -3.70 19.12
C ASN A 205 -5.88 -2.93 18.12
N ARG A 206 -5.43 -2.73 16.89
CA ARG A 206 -6.10 -1.91 15.86
C ARG A 206 -7.55 -2.30 15.61
N MET A 207 -7.92 -3.57 15.86
CA MET A 207 -9.29 -4.09 15.69
C MET A 207 -10.24 -3.72 16.84
N GLU A 208 -9.72 -3.23 17.97
CA GLU A 208 -10.50 -3.01 19.20
C GLU A 208 -10.27 -1.61 19.82
N VAL A 209 -9.18 -0.93 19.45
CA VAL A 209 -8.86 0.40 20.00
C VAL A 209 -9.95 1.41 19.66
N ASP A 210 -10.32 2.24 20.64
CA ASP A 210 -11.19 3.39 20.45
C ASP A 210 -10.34 4.66 20.45
N GLU A 211 -10.21 5.28 19.29
CA GLU A 211 -9.48 6.54 19.11
C GLU A 211 -10.35 7.69 19.61
N ILE A 212 -10.04 8.18 20.81
CA ILE A 212 -10.78 9.31 21.42
C ILE A 212 -10.18 10.63 20.95
N VAL A 213 -10.88 11.30 20.02
CA VAL A 213 -10.41 12.52 19.38
C VAL A 213 -11.48 13.62 19.47
N GLY A 214 -11.09 14.78 19.99
CA GLY A 214 -12.00 15.91 20.08
C GLY A 214 -12.40 16.45 18.69
N PRO A 215 -13.60 17.04 18.53
CA PRO A 215 -14.16 17.41 17.23
C PRO A 215 -13.26 18.36 16.41
N ARG A 216 -12.58 19.30 17.05
CA ARG A 216 -11.67 20.22 16.36
C ARG A 216 -10.45 19.49 15.79
N ALA A 217 -9.78 18.67 16.59
CA ALA A 217 -8.63 17.88 16.13
C ALA A 217 -9.04 16.90 15.02
N MET A 218 -10.22 16.30 15.15
CA MET A 218 -10.78 15.44 14.12
C MET A 218 -10.87 16.16 12.78
N ARG A 219 -11.47 17.34 12.74
CA ARG A 219 -11.70 18.10 11.50
C ARG A 219 -10.43 18.75 10.94
N GLU A 220 -9.55 19.28 11.80
CA GLU A 220 -8.38 20.05 11.36
C GLU A 220 -7.17 19.18 11.05
N ILE A 221 -7.08 17.95 11.61
CA ILE A 221 -5.92 17.08 11.51
C ILE A 221 -6.29 15.73 10.85
N TYR A 222 -7.11 14.89 11.52
CA TYR A 222 -7.32 13.51 11.11
C TYR A 222 -8.15 13.37 9.81
N LEU A 223 -9.12 14.24 9.61
CA LEU A 223 -9.98 14.24 8.42
C LEU A 223 -9.51 15.19 7.32
N LYS A 224 -8.69 16.19 7.65
CA LYS A 224 -8.32 17.27 6.71
C LYS A 224 -7.60 16.75 5.45
N GLY A 225 -6.70 15.80 5.58
CA GLY A 225 -6.03 15.19 4.43
C GLY A 225 -7.01 14.47 3.51
N PHE A 226 -7.96 13.71 4.09
CA PHE A 226 -9.01 13.03 3.34
C PHE A 226 -9.95 14.03 2.63
N GLU A 227 -10.34 15.11 3.31
CA GLU A 227 -11.15 16.17 2.71
C GLU A 227 -10.51 16.75 1.44
N ILE A 228 -9.20 17.07 1.51
CA ILE A 228 -8.45 17.59 0.36
C ILE A 228 -8.45 16.55 -0.76
N ALA A 229 -8.05 15.31 -0.47
CA ALA A 229 -7.94 14.28 -1.48
C ALA A 229 -9.29 13.93 -2.14
N VAL A 230 -10.38 13.89 -1.37
CA VAL A 230 -11.73 13.64 -1.90
C VAL A 230 -12.17 14.76 -2.85
N LYS A 231 -11.97 16.03 -2.44
CA LYS A 231 -12.43 17.19 -3.24
C LYS A 231 -11.59 17.40 -4.49
N ASP A 232 -10.26 17.21 -4.40
CA ASP A 232 -9.34 17.53 -5.50
C ASP A 232 -9.17 16.38 -6.50
N ALA A 233 -9.25 15.11 -6.04
CA ALA A 233 -8.97 13.94 -6.89
C ALA A 233 -10.18 13.03 -7.15
N LYS A 234 -11.27 13.17 -6.41
CA LYS A 234 -12.51 12.38 -6.58
C LYS A 234 -12.22 10.88 -6.70
N PRO A 235 -11.67 10.25 -5.66
CA PRO A 235 -11.35 8.84 -5.68
C PRO A 235 -12.60 7.98 -5.93
N TRP A 236 -12.44 6.83 -6.60
CA TRP A 236 -13.59 5.96 -6.86
C TRP A 236 -14.08 5.28 -5.60
N THR A 237 -13.18 5.01 -4.67
CA THR A 237 -13.54 4.32 -3.43
C THR A 237 -12.79 4.90 -2.22
N VAL A 238 -13.35 4.68 -1.04
CA VAL A 238 -12.75 4.95 0.27
C VAL A 238 -12.83 3.67 1.10
N MET A 239 -11.78 3.34 1.83
CA MET A 239 -11.76 2.20 2.76
C MET A 239 -11.85 2.72 4.20
N SER A 240 -12.87 2.28 4.93
CA SER A 240 -12.99 2.54 6.37
C SER A 240 -11.90 1.83 7.16
N SER A 241 -11.59 2.31 8.36
CA SER A 241 -10.52 1.73 9.19
C SER A 241 -11.04 0.65 10.14
N TYR A 242 -10.12 -0.13 10.74
CA TYR A 242 -10.46 -1.16 11.70
C TYR A 242 -10.96 -0.64 13.05
N ASN A 243 -10.43 0.51 13.48
CA ASN A 243 -10.60 1.03 14.84
C ASN A 243 -11.99 1.61 15.08
N ARG A 244 -12.31 1.75 16.35
CA ARG A 244 -13.40 2.62 16.78
C ARG A 244 -12.96 4.08 16.77
N LEU A 245 -13.92 4.97 16.64
CA LEU A 245 -13.70 6.41 16.68
C LEU A 245 -14.78 7.06 17.55
N ASN A 246 -14.38 7.50 18.75
CA ASN A 246 -15.31 8.06 19.73
C ASN A 246 -16.54 7.17 20.03
N GLY A 247 -16.33 5.85 20.02
CA GLY A 247 -17.32 4.83 20.34
C GLY A 247 -17.67 3.84 19.21
N PRO A 248 -18.31 4.25 18.10
CA PRO A 248 -18.62 3.35 17.00
C PRO A 248 -17.38 2.91 16.23
N TYR A 249 -17.48 1.76 15.55
CA TYR A 249 -16.52 1.40 14.51
C TYR A 249 -16.69 2.32 13.30
N THR A 250 -15.60 2.67 12.63
CA THR A 250 -15.63 3.65 11.53
C THR A 250 -16.55 3.22 10.37
N GLN A 251 -16.62 1.93 10.06
CA GLN A 251 -17.54 1.40 9.04
C GLN A 251 -19.01 1.33 9.47
N GLU A 252 -19.30 1.54 10.75
CA GLU A 252 -20.65 1.59 11.32
C GLU A 252 -21.05 3.01 11.73
N ASP A 253 -20.21 3.99 11.46
CA ASP A 253 -20.43 5.39 11.84
C ASP A 253 -21.07 6.18 10.68
N ARG A 254 -22.40 6.35 10.76
CA ARG A 254 -23.18 7.09 9.77
C ARG A 254 -22.75 8.57 9.69
N ASP A 255 -22.39 9.19 10.81
CA ASP A 255 -21.96 10.59 10.80
C ASP A 255 -20.66 10.75 10.01
N LEU A 256 -19.71 9.82 10.22
CA LEU A 256 -18.45 9.79 9.50
C LEU A 256 -18.65 9.48 8.00
N LEU A 257 -19.37 8.39 7.65
CA LEU A 257 -19.45 7.88 6.28
C LEU A 257 -20.48 8.59 5.40
N THR A 258 -21.57 9.09 5.99
CA THR A 258 -22.63 9.75 5.25
C THR A 258 -22.55 11.26 5.44
N THR A 259 -22.70 11.77 6.67
CA THR A 259 -22.76 13.23 6.90
C THR A 259 -21.47 13.91 6.47
N VAL A 260 -20.30 13.47 6.97
CA VAL A 260 -19.02 14.11 6.68
C VAL A 260 -18.54 13.83 5.27
N LEU A 261 -18.41 12.53 4.94
CA LEU A 261 -17.77 12.13 3.68
C LEU A 261 -18.63 12.50 2.47
N ARG A 262 -19.93 12.23 2.52
CA ARG A 262 -20.84 12.40 1.37
C ARG A 262 -21.53 13.74 1.35
N ASP A 263 -22.23 14.11 2.42
CA ASP A 263 -23.08 15.30 2.41
C ASP A 263 -22.24 16.58 2.48
N GLU A 264 -21.15 16.62 3.27
CA GLU A 264 -20.30 17.82 3.38
C GLU A 264 -19.22 17.89 2.29
N TRP A 265 -18.58 16.76 1.92
CA TRP A 265 -17.46 16.77 0.96
C TRP A 265 -17.86 16.39 -0.46
N GLY A 266 -19.05 15.84 -0.66
CA GLY A 266 -19.58 15.49 -1.97
C GLY A 266 -18.99 14.20 -2.56
N PHE A 267 -18.56 13.24 -1.73
CA PHE A 267 -18.06 11.95 -2.19
C PHE A 267 -19.18 11.13 -2.84
N ASP A 268 -19.03 10.78 -4.11
CA ASP A 268 -20.00 10.03 -4.92
C ASP A 268 -19.61 8.57 -5.20
N GLY A 269 -18.46 8.13 -4.70
CA GLY A 269 -17.98 6.76 -4.85
C GLY A 269 -18.55 5.77 -3.84
N ILE A 270 -17.94 4.58 -3.76
CA ILE A 270 -18.30 3.56 -2.75
C ILE A 270 -17.36 3.61 -1.54
N VAL A 271 -17.90 3.28 -0.37
CA VAL A 271 -17.12 2.97 0.82
C VAL A 271 -17.03 1.46 0.97
N MET A 272 -15.81 0.93 1.16
CA MET A 272 -15.60 -0.47 1.51
C MET A 272 -15.05 -0.59 2.93
N SER A 273 -15.31 -1.71 3.60
CA SER A 273 -14.64 -2.03 4.87
C SER A 273 -13.19 -2.43 4.63
N ASP A 274 -12.32 -2.23 5.60
CA ASP A 274 -11.05 -2.96 5.64
C ASP A 274 -11.31 -4.47 5.86
N TRP A 275 -10.33 -5.31 5.50
CA TRP A 275 -10.48 -6.78 5.47
C TRP A 275 -10.77 -7.36 6.85
N THR A 276 -11.85 -8.14 6.96
CA THR A 276 -12.33 -8.69 8.24
C THR A 276 -12.78 -7.66 9.26
N GLY A 277 -13.00 -6.45 8.84
CA GLY A 277 -13.58 -5.40 9.68
C GLY A 277 -14.89 -5.88 10.34
N PRO A 278 -15.39 -5.21 11.36
CA PRO A 278 -16.53 -5.68 12.15
C PRO A 278 -17.82 -5.74 11.34
N ARG A 279 -18.72 -6.20 11.87
CA ARG A 279 -19.42 -7.35 12.33
C ARG A 279 -20.91 -7.18 12.30
N HIS A 280 -21.44 -5.93 12.28
CA HIS A 280 -22.87 -5.67 12.23
C HIS A 280 -23.23 -5.21 10.82
N THR A 281 -23.71 -6.14 10.00
CA THR A 281 -24.00 -5.88 8.58
C THR A 281 -25.06 -4.79 8.38
N ASP A 282 -26.08 -4.76 9.22
CA ASP A 282 -27.13 -3.73 9.22
C ASP A 282 -26.57 -2.33 9.55
N ALA A 283 -25.73 -2.23 10.59
CA ALA A 283 -25.10 -0.97 10.97
C ALA A 283 -24.17 -0.45 9.87
N GLN A 284 -23.39 -1.32 9.21
CA GLN A 284 -22.54 -0.95 8.10
C GLN A 284 -23.35 -0.41 6.91
N VAL A 285 -24.37 -1.14 6.45
CA VAL A 285 -25.24 -0.69 5.34
C VAL A 285 -25.93 0.62 5.68
N HIS A 286 -26.50 0.73 6.90
CA HIS A 286 -27.15 1.96 7.36
C HIS A 286 -26.19 3.15 7.43
N ALA A 287 -24.94 2.92 7.83
CA ALA A 287 -23.92 3.97 7.88
C ALA A 287 -23.47 4.44 6.48
N GLY A 288 -23.64 3.64 5.45
CA GLY A 288 -23.22 3.92 4.08
C GLY A 288 -21.88 3.27 3.71
N ASN A 289 -21.50 2.17 4.38
CA ASN A 289 -20.47 1.25 3.93
C ASN A 289 -21.07 0.33 2.89
N ASP A 290 -20.68 0.48 1.63
CA ASP A 290 -21.36 -0.10 0.47
C ASP A 290 -20.82 -1.49 0.09
N LEU A 291 -19.60 -1.87 0.54
CA LEU A 291 -18.97 -3.15 0.23
C LEU A 291 -18.23 -3.71 1.44
N MET A 292 -18.60 -4.91 1.86
CA MET A 292 -17.99 -5.62 2.99
C MET A 292 -16.91 -6.58 2.48
N GLU A 293 -15.65 -6.26 2.73
CA GLU A 293 -14.52 -7.09 2.32
C GLU A 293 -13.94 -7.91 3.51
N PRO A 294 -13.43 -9.10 3.24
CA PRO A 294 -13.31 -9.81 1.96
C PRO A 294 -14.61 -10.50 1.52
N GLY A 295 -15.65 -10.45 2.32
CA GLY A 295 -16.95 -11.08 2.10
C GLY A 295 -17.06 -12.50 2.68
N PHE A 296 -18.15 -12.71 3.43
CA PHE A 296 -18.56 -14.01 3.95
C PHE A 296 -20.01 -14.26 3.53
N ALA A 297 -20.32 -15.47 3.07
CA ALA A 297 -21.67 -15.82 2.63
C ALA A 297 -22.75 -15.50 3.67
N ALA A 298 -22.45 -15.71 4.95
CA ALA A 298 -23.34 -15.39 6.08
C ALA A 298 -23.74 -13.90 6.14
N GLN A 299 -22.89 -12.98 5.65
CA GLN A 299 -23.21 -11.54 5.66
C GLN A 299 -24.37 -11.21 4.70
N ALA A 300 -24.37 -11.80 3.51
CA ALA A 300 -25.47 -11.60 2.56
C ALA A 300 -26.79 -12.19 3.10
N GLU A 301 -26.73 -13.38 3.71
CA GLU A 301 -27.90 -14.01 4.36
C GLU A 301 -28.43 -13.15 5.52
N GLU A 302 -27.54 -12.56 6.31
CA GLU A 302 -27.89 -11.66 7.42
C GLU A 302 -28.57 -10.38 6.91
N ILE A 303 -28.06 -9.74 5.85
CA ILE A 303 -28.69 -8.56 5.22
C ILE A 303 -30.14 -8.90 4.82
N VAL A 304 -30.34 -10.03 4.12
CA VAL A 304 -31.67 -10.47 3.70
C VAL A 304 -32.59 -10.71 4.89
N ALA A 305 -32.10 -11.37 5.93
CA ALA A 305 -32.88 -11.65 7.14
C ALA A 305 -33.29 -10.36 7.86
N LYS A 306 -32.35 -9.40 8.02
CA LYS A 306 -32.63 -8.12 8.70
C LYS A 306 -33.55 -7.20 7.90
N VAL A 307 -33.52 -7.24 6.57
CA VAL A 307 -34.52 -6.52 5.76
C VAL A 307 -35.92 -7.15 5.94
N LYS A 308 -36.01 -8.49 5.91
CA LYS A 308 -37.29 -9.20 6.10
C LYS A 308 -37.86 -9.02 7.50
N SER A 309 -37.04 -8.84 8.53
CA SER A 309 -37.48 -8.55 9.90
C SER A 309 -37.83 -7.07 10.13
N GLY A 310 -37.42 -6.18 9.25
CA GLY A 310 -37.55 -4.73 9.39
C GLY A 310 -36.48 -4.07 10.26
N GLU A 311 -35.43 -4.79 10.64
CA GLU A 311 -34.29 -4.26 11.38
C GLU A 311 -33.39 -3.41 10.48
N LEU A 312 -33.28 -3.74 9.17
CA LEU A 312 -32.58 -2.97 8.16
C LEU A 312 -33.56 -2.44 7.11
N SER A 313 -33.46 -1.16 6.76
CA SER A 313 -34.26 -0.57 5.69
C SER A 313 -33.81 -1.07 4.31
N GLU A 314 -34.74 -1.56 3.48
CA GLU A 314 -34.45 -1.90 2.08
C GLU A 314 -34.01 -0.68 1.30
N ALA A 315 -34.43 0.53 1.65
CA ALA A 315 -33.99 1.78 1.03
C ALA A 315 -32.48 2.07 1.27
N ASP A 316 -31.93 1.68 2.41
CA ASP A 316 -30.48 1.78 2.68
C ASP A 316 -29.71 0.77 1.81
N VAL A 317 -30.23 -0.46 1.67
CA VAL A 317 -29.68 -1.47 0.75
C VAL A 317 -29.71 -0.97 -0.69
N ASP A 318 -30.84 -0.43 -1.15
CA ASP A 318 -30.98 0.12 -2.50
C ASP A 318 -30.03 1.28 -2.77
N THR A 319 -29.79 2.11 -1.77
CA THR A 319 -28.86 3.22 -1.85
C THR A 319 -27.41 2.73 -2.07
N SER A 320 -26.99 1.75 -1.29
CA SER A 320 -25.66 1.14 -1.41
C SER A 320 -25.51 0.36 -2.74
N VAL A 321 -26.51 -0.41 -3.14
CA VAL A 321 -26.53 -1.12 -4.43
C VAL A 321 -26.44 -0.14 -5.61
N ARG A 322 -27.17 0.97 -5.57
CA ARG A 322 -27.09 2.01 -6.61
C ARG A 322 -25.66 2.54 -6.76
N ARG A 323 -24.98 2.84 -5.63
CA ARG A 323 -23.57 3.27 -5.64
C ARG A 323 -22.64 2.21 -6.21
N MET A 324 -22.86 0.94 -5.83
CA MET A 324 -22.11 -0.18 -6.42
C MET A 324 -22.29 -0.27 -7.94
N LEU A 325 -23.50 -0.15 -8.46
CA LEU A 325 -23.76 -0.16 -9.91
C LEU A 325 -23.09 1.03 -10.60
N GLN A 326 -23.12 2.23 -10.01
CA GLN A 326 -22.43 3.43 -10.51
C GLN A 326 -20.90 3.27 -10.52
N TYR A 327 -20.35 2.59 -9.53
CA TYR A 327 -18.93 2.25 -9.48
C TYR A 327 -18.56 1.24 -10.57
N LEU A 328 -19.34 0.15 -10.69
CA LEU A 328 -19.05 -0.96 -11.61
C LEU A 328 -18.94 -0.49 -13.06
N VAL A 329 -19.80 0.41 -13.54
CA VAL A 329 -19.77 0.93 -14.92
C VAL A 329 -18.52 1.76 -15.25
N LYS A 330 -17.76 2.19 -14.24
CA LYS A 330 -16.47 2.90 -14.43
C LYS A 330 -15.31 1.94 -14.72
N THR A 331 -15.41 0.68 -14.32
CA THR A 331 -14.30 -0.28 -14.25
C THR A 331 -13.82 -0.81 -15.60
N PRO A 332 -12.54 -1.16 -15.74
CA PRO A 332 -12.00 -1.84 -16.92
C PRO A 332 -12.72 -3.14 -17.25
N HIS A 333 -13.07 -3.96 -16.25
CA HIS A 333 -13.79 -5.21 -16.49
C HIS A 333 -15.16 -4.98 -17.12
N TYR A 334 -15.93 -4.01 -16.63
CA TYR A 334 -17.21 -3.64 -17.26
C TYR A 334 -17.02 -3.16 -18.70
N LYS A 335 -15.99 -2.37 -18.96
CA LYS A 335 -15.67 -1.86 -20.31
C LYS A 335 -15.08 -2.92 -21.24
N GLY A 336 -14.82 -4.13 -20.74
CA GLY A 336 -14.25 -5.24 -21.51
C GLY A 336 -12.80 -5.01 -21.94
N TYR A 337 -12.03 -4.25 -21.16
CA TYR A 337 -10.61 -4.01 -21.41
C TYR A 337 -9.83 -5.32 -21.46
N LYS A 338 -8.90 -5.42 -22.42
CA LYS A 338 -8.03 -6.59 -22.58
C LYS A 338 -6.63 -6.26 -22.10
N TYR A 339 -6.32 -6.67 -20.87
CA TYR A 339 -5.02 -6.45 -20.25
C TYR A 339 -3.94 -7.40 -20.80
N SER A 340 -2.69 -6.91 -20.78
CA SER A 340 -1.56 -7.61 -21.42
C SER A 340 -0.81 -8.57 -20.49
N ASN A 341 -0.87 -8.38 -19.17
CA ASN A 341 0.00 -8.96 -18.15
C ASN A 341 1.50 -8.60 -18.31
N THR A 342 1.81 -7.60 -19.11
CA THR A 342 3.21 -7.21 -19.45
C THR A 342 3.38 -5.68 -19.41
N PRO A 343 3.22 -5.02 -18.24
CA PRO A 343 3.49 -3.59 -18.11
C PRO A 343 4.98 -3.28 -18.35
N ASP A 344 5.30 -2.03 -18.71
CA ASP A 344 6.70 -1.59 -18.91
C ASP A 344 7.42 -1.31 -17.58
N LEU A 345 7.78 -2.38 -16.85
CA LEU A 345 8.50 -2.28 -15.58
C LEU A 345 9.83 -1.52 -15.70
N LYS A 346 10.44 -1.47 -16.91
CA LYS A 346 11.70 -0.75 -17.12
C LYS A 346 11.49 0.76 -17.13
N ALA A 347 10.45 1.22 -17.78
CA ALA A 347 10.06 2.63 -17.75
C ALA A 347 9.67 3.04 -16.31
N HIS A 348 8.87 2.21 -15.62
CA HIS A 348 8.46 2.46 -14.24
C HIS A 348 9.64 2.49 -13.26
N ALA A 349 10.66 1.66 -13.46
CA ALA A 349 11.89 1.73 -12.66
C ALA A 349 12.64 3.07 -12.81
N THR A 350 12.49 3.76 -13.93
CA THR A 350 13.08 5.10 -14.14
C THR A 350 12.36 6.14 -13.28
N VAL A 351 11.03 6.12 -13.27
CA VAL A 351 10.20 7.01 -12.41
C VAL A 351 10.48 6.73 -10.93
N THR A 352 10.56 5.44 -10.55
CA THR A 352 10.93 5.01 -9.19
C THR A 352 12.27 5.59 -8.77
N ARG A 353 13.28 5.52 -9.63
CA ARG A 353 14.61 6.06 -9.35
C ARG A 353 14.59 7.57 -9.13
N GLN A 354 13.90 8.32 -9.99
CA GLN A 354 13.80 9.77 -9.86
C GLN A 354 13.11 10.14 -8.54
N SER A 355 11.95 9.56 -8.27
CA SER A 355 11.17 9.87 -7.06
C SER A 355 11.91 9.45 -5.77
N ALA A 356 12.65 8.34 -5.80
CA ALA A 356 13.51 7.95 -4.69
C ALA A 356 14.64 8.95 -4.44
N THR A 357 15.26 9.47 -5.50
CA THR A 357 16.34 10.44 -5.40
C THR A 357 15.84 11.78 -4.85
N GLU A 358 14.72 12.29 -5.36
CA GLU A 358 14.13 13.54 -4.88
C GLU A 358 13.58 13.44 -3.45
N GLY A 359 13.15 12.25 -3.05
CA GLY A 359 12.66 12.00 -1.68
C GLY A 359 13.76 11.88 -0.62
N MET A 360 15.05 11.80 -0.98
CA MET A 360 16.14 11.75 -0.01
C MET A 360 16.32 13.08 0.72
N VAL A 361 16.57 13.03 2.04
CA VAL A 361 16.73 14.22 2.87
C VAL A 361 18.12 14.25 3.49
N LEU A 362 18.90 15.29 3.18
CA LEU A 362 20.19 15.55 3.80
C LEU A 362 19.99 16.28 5.13
N LEU A 363 20.06 15.52 6.24
CA LEU A 363 19.79 16.04 7.59
C LEU A 363 20.97 16.77 8.21
N LYS A 364 22.20 16.39 7.82
CA LYS A 364 23.44 16.98 8.32
C LYS A 364 24.52 16.87 7.25
N ASN A 365 25.37 17.90 7.10
CA ASN A 365 26.49 17.89 6.16
C ASN A 365 27.59 18.87 6.59
N GLU A 366 28.40 18.48 7.57
CA GLU A 366 29.50 19.30 8.07
C GLU A 366 30.64 19.32 7.05
N ASP A 367 31.27 20.48 6.89
CA ASP A 367 32.41 20.73 6.03
C ASP A 367 32.29 20.14 4.61
N HIS A 368 31.07 20.14 4.05
CA HIS A 368 30.79 19.59 2.72
C HIS A 368 31.25 18.12 2.57
N THR A 369 31.09 17.30 3.58
CA THR A 369 31.37 15.85 3.57
C THR A 369 30.74 15.16 2.38
N LEU A 370 29.51 15.56 2.02
CA LEU A 370 28.80 15.17 0.80
C LEU A 370 28.66 16.37 -0.15
N PRO A 371 28.70 16.16 -1.49
CA PRO A 371 28.93 14.89 -2.19
C PRO A 371 30.37 14.40 -2.05
N LEU A 372 30.58 13.08 -2.15
CA LEU A 372 31.87 12.46 -2.08
C LEU A 372 32.77 12.97 -3.22
N LYS A 373 33.86 13.64 -2.87
CA LYS A 373 34.86 14.15 -3.83
C LYS A 373 36.26 13.65 -3.45
N GLY A 374 37.00 13.10 -4.43
CA GLY A 374 38.34 12.59 -4.19
C GLY A 374 38.40 11.36 -3.29
N VAL A 375 37.29 10.67 -3.10
CA VAL A 375 37.19 9.42 -2.36
C VAL A 375 37.48 8.27 -3.32
N ASN A 376 38.46 7.43 -2.99
CA ASN A 376 38.82 6.25 -3.77
C ASN A 376 38.29 4.96 -3.10
N GLU A 377 38.42 4.87 -1.78
CA GLU A 377 38.01 3.68 -1.03
C GLU A 377 37.09 4.04 0.13
N ILE A 378 35.98 3.29 0.26
CA ILE A 378 34.94 3.46 1.28
C ILE A 378 34.97 2.26 2.21
N ALA A 379 35.09 2.50 3.52
CA ALA A 379 34.76 1.47 4.51
C ALA A 379 33.24 1.48 4.73
N LEU A 380 32.55 0.46 4.23
CA LEU A 380 31.09 0.35 4.28
C LEU A 380 30.64 -0.54 5.44
N PHE A 381 29.92 0.04 6.39
CA PHE A 381 29.41 -0.63 7.60
C PHE A 381 27.88 -0.68 7.60
N GLY A 382 27.33 -1.53 8.47
CA GLY A 382 25.90 -1.70 8.64
C GLY A 382 25.33 -2.77 7.75
N ILE A 383 24.60 -3.74 8.33
CA ILE A 383 24.03 -4.88 7.59
C ILE A 383 23.08 -4.42 6.49
N THR A 384 22.36 -3.32 6.69
CA THR A 384 21.45 -2.77 5.68
C THR A 384 22.15 -2.05 4.52
N SER A 385 23.48 -1.89 4.54
CA SER A 385 24.25 -1.55 3.36
C SER A 385 24.30 -2.69 2.34
N TYR A 386 24.11 -3.94 2.79
CA TYR A 386 24.23 -5.18 2.05
C TYR A 386 22.92 -5.98 1.96
N ASP A 387 21.94 -5.65 2.77
CA ASP A 387 20.55 -6.17 2.76
C ASP A 387 19.59 -4.97 2.92
N PHE A 388 19.54 -4.14 1.88
CA PHE A 388 18.81 -2.87 1.91
C PHE A 388 17.30 -3.10 2.05
N ILE A 389 16.65 -2.35 2.93
CA ILE A 389 15.20 -2.46 3.15
C ILE A 389 14.49 -1.67 2.05
N ALA A 390 13.86 -2.39 1.13
CA ALA A 390 13.26 -1.83 -0.07
C ALA A 390 11.71 -1.74 -0.04
N GLY A 391 11.09 -1.88 1.12
CA GLY A 391 9.64 -1.80 1.25
C GLY A 391 9.18 -2.12 2.67
N GLY A 392 7.87 -1.99 2.91
CA GLY A 392 7.21 -2.43 4.14
C GLY A 392 6.82 -3.90 4.08
N THR A 393 6.19 -4.38 5.16
CA THR A 393 5.59 -5.71 5.24
C THR A 393 4.06 -5.62 5.25
N GLY A 394 3.38 -6.74 5.07
CA GLY A 394 1.91 -6.78 4.99
C GLY A 394 1.39 -6.36 3.63
N SER A 395 0.33 -5.56 3.60
CA SER A 395 -0.30 -5.05 2.36
C SER A 395 0.64 -4.17 1.52
N GLY A 396 1.71 -3.63 2.12
CA GLY A 396 2.73 -2.83 1.44
C GLY A 396 3.90 -3.63 0.85
N ASP A 397 3.89 -4.96 0.90
CA ASP A 397 4.93 -5.77 0.25
C ASP A 397 4.63 -5.99 -1.23
N VAL A 398 5.68 -6.01 -2.06
CA VAL A 398 5.60 -6.13 -3.52
C VAL A 398 6.56 -7.21 -4.01
N ASN A 399 6.11 -8.08 -4.89
CA ASN A 399 6.99 -9.04 -5.56
C ASN A 399 7.77 -8.37 -6.68
N LYS A 400 8.97 -8.00 -6.37
CA LYS A 400 9.85 -7.19 -7.20
C LYS A 400 10.85 -8.03 -7.98
N PRO A 401 11.30 -7.61 -9.18
CA PRO A 401 12.28 -8.37 -9.96
C PRO A 401 13.68 -8.34 -9.36
N TYR A 402 14.05 -7.26 -8.66
CA TYR A 402 15.38 -7.09 -8.04
C TYR A 402 15.37 -5.98 -6.98
N VAL A 403 16.40 -5.93 -6.15
CA VAL A 403 16.74 -4.83 -5.22
C VAL A 403 18.18 -4.43 -5.49
N VAL A 404 18.46 -3.14 -5.60
CA VAL A 404 19.84 -2.60 -5.60
C VAL A 404 20.16 -2.13 -4.19
N ASP A 405 21.06 -2.81 -3.50
CA ASP A 405 21.55 -2.37 -2.19
C ASP A 405 22.60 -1.24 -2.32
N LEU A 406 23.03 -0.69 -1.17
CA LEU A 406 23.98 0.42 -1.19
C LEU A 406 25.34 -0.01 -1.75
N MET A 407 25.80 -1.22 -1.43
CA MET A 407 27.06 -1.74 -1.95
C MET A 407 27.04 -1.82 -3.49
N GLU A 408 25.97 -2.41 -4.06
CA GLU A 408 25.80 -2.48 -5.51
C GLU A 408 25.67 -1.09 -6.13
N GLY A 409 24.97 -0.17 -5.46
CA GLY A 409 24.84 1.22 -5.89
C GLY A 409 26.18 1.96 -5.95
N LEU A 410 27.07 1.75 -4.98
CA LEU A 410 28.42 2.31 -4.96
C LEU A 410 29.29 1.69 -6.06
N ASP A 411 29.24 0.38 -6.25
CA ASP A 411 29.94 -0.31 -7.35
C ASP A 411 29.48 0.24 -8.73
N ASN A 412 28.18 0.45 -8.92
CA ASN A 412 27.61 1.06 -10.14
C ASN A 412 28.05 2.51 -10.36
N ALA A 413 28.44 3.22 -9.30
CA ALA A 413 28.99 4.57 -9.35
C ALA A 413 30.50 4.60 -9.51
N ALA A 414 31.15 3.44 -9.64
CA ALA A 414 32.60 3.27 -9.64
C ALA A 414 33.29 3.79 -8.36
N LEU A 415 32.59 3.69 -7.23
CA LEU A 415 33.10 3.96 -5.89
C LEU A 415 33.46 2.64 -5.22
N LYS A 416 34.74 2.45 -4.90
CA LYS A 416 35.22 1.18 -4.39
C LYS A 416 34.94 1.03 -2.89
N VAL A 417 34.31 -0.07 -2.53
CA VAL A 417 34.20 -0.53 -1.13
C VAL A 417 35.38 -1.43 -0.81
N THR A 418 35.98 -1.29 0.38
CA THR A 418 37.10 -2.13 0.81
C THR A 418 36.71 -3.61 0.80
N ASP A 419 37.57 -4.46 0.24
CA ASP A 419 37.26 -5.90 0.07
C ASP A 419 37.04 -6.61 1.41
N ASP A 420 37.75 -6.24 2.45
CA ASP A 420 37.60 -6.85 3.78
C ASP A 420 36.20 -6.64 4.35
N MET A 421 35.65 -5.39 4.26
CA MET A 421 34.31 -5.09 4.76
C MET A 421 33.26 -5.77 3.90
N LYS A 422 33.40 -5.69 2.57
CA LYS A 422 32.51 -6.37 1.62
C LYS A 422 32.41 -7.87 1.92
N ASN A 423 33.54 -8.55 2.01
CA ASN A 423 33.59 -10.00 2.26
C ASN A 423 33.01 -10.37 3.62
N MET A 424 33.31 -9.59 4.67
CA MET A 424 32.79 -9.83 6.02
C MET A 424 31.28 -9.76 6.07
N TYR A 425 30.67 -8.68 5.57
CA TYR A 425 29.22 -8.48 5.60
C TYR A 425 28.46 -9.42 4.65
N VAL A 426 29.00 -9.68 3.45
CA VAL A 426 28.41 -10.64 2.51
C VAL A 426 28.40 -12.06 3.11
N ALA A 427 29.51 -12.49 3.72
CA ALA A 427 29.56 -13.79 4.39
C ALA A 427 28.56 -13.86 5.57
N TYR A 428 28.49 -12.82 6.38
CA TYR A 428 27.53 -12.72 7.48
C TYR A 428 26.08 -12.78 7.00
N ARG A 429 25.73 -12.00 5.97
CA ARG A 429 24.40 -12.02 5.34
C ARG A 429 24.05 -13.42 4.87
N THR A 430 24.93 -14.04 4.09
CA THR A 430 24.72 -15.40 3.55
C THR A 430 24.50 -16.42 4.67
N PHE A 431 25.29 -16.36 5.74
CA PHE A 431 25.11 -17.23 6.91
C PHE A 431 23.75 -17.02 7.57
N LYS A 432 23.35 -15.77 7.83
CA LYS A 432 22.09 -15.43 8.47
C LYS A 432 20.86 -15.75 7.61
N GLU A 433 20.96 -15.64 6.31
CA GLU A 433 19.90 -16.05 5.39
C GLU A 433 19.73 -17.58 5.37
N ALA A 434 20.82 -18.33 5.38
CA ALA A 434 20.78 -19.80 5.51
C ALA A 434 20.19 -20.24 6.86
N GLU A 435 20.58 -19.60 7.97
CA GLU A 435 20.00 -19.85 9.29
C GLU A 435 18.47 -19.59 9.31
N ARG A 436 18.01 -18.49 8.70
CA ARG A 436 16.60 -18.17 8.56
C ARG A 436 15.84 -19.21 7.75
N ALA A 437 16.40 -19.64 6.63
CA ALA A 437 15.80 -20.67 5.77
C ALA A 437 15.69 -22.01 6.50
N ALA A 438 16.73 -22.40 7.25
CA ALA A 438 16.74 -23.66 8.02
C ALA A 438 15.70 -23.68 9.15
N ASN A 439 15.47 -22.54 9.79
CA ASN A 439 14.54 -22.44 10.92
C ASN A 439 13.07 -22.31 10.51
N HIS A 440 12.72 -22.39 9.22
CA HIS A 440 11.37 -22.23 8.68
C HIS A 440 10.62 -21.00 9.24
N SER A 441 11.37 -20.00 9.67
CA SER A 441 10.81 -18.76 10.22
C SER A 441 10.31 -17.84 9.11
N SER A 442 9.36 -18.33 8.30
CA SER A 442 8.49 -17.44 7.51
C SER A 442 7.59 -16.75 8.53
N GLN A 443 8.02 -15.60 9.01
CA GLN A 443 7.10 -14.73 9.74
C GLN A 443 6.07 -14.27 8.73
N GLY A 444 4.80 -14.56 8.99
CA GLY A 444 3.67 -14.35 8.08
C GLY A 444 3.41 -12.91 7.63
N TRP A 445 4.26 -11.98 7.97
CA TRP A 445 4.13 -10.55 7.68
C TRP A 445 5.32 -9.97 6.87
N GLY A 446 6.17 -10.81 6.28
CA GLY A 446 7.30 -10.40 5.47
C GLY A 446 8.67 -10.77 6.03
N LYS A 447 9.73 -10.42 5.30
CA LYS A 447 11.12 -10.75 5.66
C LYS A 447 11.59 -9.89 6.85
N ALA A 448 11.87 -10.49 8.00
CA ALA A 448 12.44 -9.80 9.14
C ALA A 448 13.84 -9.23 8.80
N MET A 449 14.19 -8.08 9.35
CA MET A 449 15.53 -7.50 9.21
C MET A 449 16.60 -8.42 9.84
N LEU A 450 17.77 -8.51 9.22
CA LEU A 450 18.91 -9.19 9.81
C LEU A 450 19.48 -8.37 10.98
N PRO A 451 19.93 -9.03 12.08
CA PRO A 451 20.59 -8.32 13.17
C PRO A 451 21.92 -7.71 12.71
N GLU A 452 22.32 -6.61 13.33
CA GLU A 452 23.60 -5.96 13.02
C GLU A 452 24.79 -6.83 13.40
N LEU A 453 25.84 -6.78 12.58
CA LEU A 453 27.09 -7.48 12.83
C LEU A 453 27.96 -6.74 13.86
N ALA A 454 28.36 -7.44 14.92
CA ALA A 454 29.34 -6.92 15.86
C ALA A 454 30.75 -6.96 15.22
N VAL A 455 31.20 -5.83 14.68
CA VAL A 455 32.53 -5.68 14.08
C VAL A 455 33.55 -5.39 15.15
N SER A 456 34.67 -6.14 15.15
CA SER A 456 35.70 -5.92 16.17
C SER A 456 36.41 -4.56 15.99
N ARG A 457 36.78 -3.91 17.11
CA ARG A 457 37.54 -2.64 17.09
C ARG A 457 38.80 -2.75 16.24
N ARG A 458 39.51 -3.88 16.27
CA ARG A 458 40.70 -4.11 15.45
C ARG A 458 40.42 -4.02 13.95
N ALA A 459 39.31 -4.58 13.50
CA ALA A 459 38.88 -4.50 12.11
C ALA A 459 38.55 -3.06 11.71
N ILE A 460 37.81 -2.34 12.59
CA ILE A 460 37.48 -0.92 12.37
C ILE A 460 38.75 -0.06 12.31
N ASP A 461 39.69 -0.25 13.23
CA ASP A 461 40.99 0.48 13.22
C ASP A 461 41.82 0.20 11.96
N HIS A 462 41.72 -1.03 11.41
CA HIS A 462 42.35 -1.36 10.13
C HIS A 462 41.69 -0.59 8.98
N GLN A 463 40.34 -0.61 8.91
CA GLN A 463 39.58 0.12 7.90
C GLN A 463 39.88 1.63 7.94
N ALA A 464 39.96 2.21 9.13
CA ALA A 464 40.29 3.63 9.29
C ALA A 464 41.71 3.98 8.79
N LYS A 465 42.62 3.01 8.64
CA LYS A 465 43.94 3.23 8.01
C LYS A 465 43.87 3.23 6.49
N ILE A 466 43.10 2.29 5.91
CA ILE A 466 43.13 2.04 4.45
C ILE A 466 42.06 2.81 3.68
N ALA A 467 40.86 2.98 4.21
CA ALA A 467 39.75 3.69 3.54
C ALA A 467 39.84 5.21 3.73
N ASP A 468 39.31 5.97 2.79
CA ASP A 468 39.30 7.44 2.83
C ASP A 468 38.15 7.96 3.74
N ILE A 469 37.02 7.24 3.80
CA ILE A 469 35.83 7.64 4.51
C ILE A 469 35.08 6.39 5.05
N ALA A 470 34.34 6.56 6.14
CA ALA A 470 33.38 5.56 6.59
C ALA A 470 31.96 5.91 6.13
N VAL A 471 31.22 4.93 5.66
CA VAL A 471 29.77 4.99 5.43
C VAL A 471 29.10 3.90 6.26
N LEU A 472 28.13 4.27 7.08
CA LEU A 472 27.42 3.34 7.97
C LEU A 472 25.91 3.47 7.73
N THR A 473 25.24 2.35 7.45
CA THR A 473 23.78 2.34 7.26
C THR A 473 23.07 1.81 8.50
N LEU A 474 22.07 2.57 8.95
CA LEU A 474 21.14 2.16 10.02
C LEU A 474 19.77 1.87 9.40
N GLY A 475 19.29 0.65 9.52
CA GLY A 475 18.02 0.23 8.94
C GLY A 475 16.94 -0.04 9.99
N ARG A 476 15.66 0.13 9.59
CA ARG A 476 14.52 -0.31 10.39
C ARG A 476 13.44 -0.91 9.51
N GLN A 477 12.99 -2.10 9.88
CA GLN A 477 11.80 -2.71 9.28
C GLN A 477 10.55 -2.21 10.01
N ALA A 478 9.52 -1.85 9.27
CA ALA A 478 8.20 -1.55 9.80
C ALA A 478 7.15 -2.08 8.84
N GLY A 479 5.97 -2.35 9.34
CA GLY A 479 4.92 -2.96 8.55
C GLY A 479 3.62 -3.06 9.31
N GLU A 480 2.68 -3.70 8.67
CA GLU A 480 1.34 -3.92 9.18
C GLU A 480 1.33 -4.97 10.32
N GLY A 481 0.41 -4.83 11.26
CA GLY A 481 0.10 -5.81 12.31
C GLY A 481 0.79 -5.57 13.66
N HIS A 482 1.79 -4.70 13.72
CA HIS A 482 2.45 -4.36 14.99
C HIS A 482 3.09 -2.98 14.95
N ASP A 483 3.11 -2.33 16.09
CA ASP A 483 3.86 -1.09 16.27
C ASP A 483 5.33 -1.38 16.57
N ARG A 484 6.15 -0.37 16.35
CA ARG A 484 7.58 -0.40 16.61
C ARG A 484 7.87 -0.28 18.11
N LEU A 485 9.01 -0.79 18.53
CA LEU A 485 9.49 -0.69 19.91
C LEU A 485 10.37 0.55 20.10
N ILE A 486 10.43 1.06 21.34
CA ILE A 486 11.36 2.13 21.67
C ILE A 486 12.78 1.59 21.67
N ASP A 487 13.03 0.50 22.41
CA ASP A 487 14.35 -0.09 22.54
C ASP A 487 14.70 -0.97 21.33
N ASN A 488 15.91 -0.82 20.82
CA ASN A 488 16.47 -1.56 19.70
C ASN A 488 15.75 -1.36 18.35
N ASP A 489 14.82 -0.39 18.26
CA ASP A 489 14.13 -0.03 17.03
C ASP A 489 14.06 1.49 16.86
N PHE A 490 13.24 2.23 17.64
CA PHE A 490 13.28 3.69 17.60
C PHE A 490 14.65 4.21 18.05
N ASN A 491 15.17 3.68 19.16
CA ASN A 491 16.55 3.86 19.60
C ASN A 491 17.49 2.87 18.91
N LEU A 492 18.77 3.21 18.82
CA LEU A 492 19.81 2.28 18.40
C LEU A 492 19.93 1.10 19.36
N SER A 493 20.13 -0.09 18.84
CA SER A 493 20.54 -1.25 19.63
C SER A 493 21.95 -1.04 20.19
N ALA A 494 22.31 -1.82 21.21
CA ALA A 494 23.64 -1.75 21.81
C ALA A 494 24.75 -2.02 20.80
N VAL A 495 24.53 -2.96 19.86
CA VAL A 495 25.50 -3.29 18.81
C VAL A 495 25.66 -2.15 17.82
N GLU A 496 24.56 -1.54 17.37
CA GLU A 496 24.61 -0.39 16.45
C GLU A 496 25.29 0.82 17.09
N ARG A 497 24.98 1.09 18.37
CA ARG A 497 25.61 2.18 19.12
C ARG A 497 27.11 1.98 19.25
N GLN A 498 27.53 0.77 19.68
CA GLN A 498 28.95 0.45 19.80
C GLN A 498 29.67 0.53 18.45
N LEU A 499 29.04 0.03 17.37
CA LEU A 499 29.60 0.11 16.02
C LEU A 499 29.80 1.57 15.59
N LEU A 500 28.80 2.43 15.78
CA LEU A 500 28.86 3.84 15.42
C LEU A 500 29.93 4.58 16.24
N ASP A 501 29.98 4.33 17.54
CA ASP A 501 30.98 4.94 18.43
C ASP A 501 32.39 4.54 18.03
N ASP A 502 32.66 3.25 17.81
CA ASP A 502 33.96 2.73 17.41
C ASP A 502 34.41 3.24 16.01
N VAL A 503 33.46 3.31 15.05
CA VAL A 503 33.74 3.84 13.71
C VAL A 503 34.06 5.33 13.78
N ALA A 504 33.24 6.11 14.48
CA ALA A 504 33.49 7.55 14.62
C ALA A 504 34.85 7.83 15.28
N ASP A 505 35.12 7.18 16.41
CA ASP A 505 36.40 7.37 17.14
C ASP A 505 37.62 6.98 16.29
N ALA A 506 37.55 5.88 15.52
CA ALA A 506 38.66 5.41 14.70
C ALA A 506 38.94 6.30 13.50
N PHE A 507 37.91 6.79 12.81
CA PHE A 507 38.04 7.64 11.63
C PHE A 507 38.38 9.08 12.01
N HIS A 508 37.71 9.66 12.99
CA HIS A 508 37.98 11.03 13.45
C HIS A 508 39.40 11.17 14.04
N ALA A 509 39.90 10.14 14.75
CA ALA A 509 41.30 10.15 15.21
C ALA A 509 42.33 10.23 14.09
N ARG A 510 41.92 10.03 12.83
CA ARG A 510 42.74 10.12 11.62
C ARG A 510 42.35 11.31 10.71
N GLY A 511 41.48 12.19 11.20
CA GLY A 511 40.97 13.32 10.42
C GLY A 511 40.07 12.92 9.24
N LYS A 512 39.51 11.69 9.28
CA LYS A 512 38.61 11.16 8.25
C LYS A 512 37.16 11.32 8.69
N ARG A 513 36.23 11.36 7.72
CA ARG A 513 34.81 11.64 7.92
C ARG A 513 33.98 10.36 8.05
N VAL A 514 32.80 10.51 8.68
CA VAL A 514 31.81 9.46 8.85
C VAL A 514 30.46 9.92 8.31
N VAL A 515 29.91 9.17 7.36
CA VAL A 515 28.59 9.38 6.80
C VAL A 515 27.64 8.33 7.35
N VAL A 516 26.52 8.75 7.90
CA VAL A 516 25.45 7.83 8.32
C VAL A 516 24.28 7.91 7.34
N ILE A 517 23.83 6.74 6.86
CA ILE A 517 22.67 6.60 6.01
C ILE A 517 21.55 5.95 6.82
N ILE A 518 20.38 6.58 6.86
CA ILE A 518 19.19 6.08 7.56
C ILE A 518 18.26 5.43 6.53
N ASN A 519 18.23 4.09 6.50
CA ASN A 519 17.36 3.30 5.64
C ASN A 519 16.11 2.86 6.42
N THR A 520 15.09 3.69 6.44
CA THR A 520 13.83 3.43 7.17
C THR A 520 12.63 4.07 6.47
N GLY A 521 11.45 3.48 6.59
CA GLY A 521 10.20 4.10 6.16
C GLY A 521 9.55 5.00 7.23
N THR A 522 10.18 5.12 8.41
CA THR A 522 9.66 5.86 9.56
C THR A 522 10.79 6.68 10.20
N VAL A 523 10.56 7.29 11.36
CA VAL A 523 11.60 8.04 12.08
C VAL A 523 12.36 7.17 13.08
N ILE A 524 13.61 7.55 13.38
CA ILE A 524 14.43 7.00 14.47
C ILE A 524 14.97 8.13 15.33
N GLU A 525 15.33 7.81 16.57
CA GLU A 525 16.01 8.74 17.46
C GLU A 525 17.40 9.08 16.90
N THR A 526 17.73 10.36 16.83
CA THR A 526 19.02 10.84 16.31
C THR A 526 19.76 11.75 17.27
N ALA A 527 19.10 12.32 18.28
CA ALA A 527 19.70 13.33 19.15
C ALA A 527 20.88 12.77 19.97
N SER A 528 20.81 11.48 20.35
CA SER A 528 21.86 10.85 21.19
C SER A 528 23.15 10.52 20.42
N TRP A 529 23.12 10.47 19.08
CA TRP A 529 24.26 10.01 18.28
C TRP A 529 24.63 10.89 17.08
N LYS A 530 23.80 11.86 16.71
CA LYS A 530 24.03 12.71 15.51
C LYS A 530 25.40 13.39 15.47
N ASN A 531 26.03 13.62 16.62
CA ASN A 531 27.35 14.26 16.71
C ASN A 531 28.50 13.31 16.35
N LYS A 532 28.23 12.00 16.19
CA LYS A 532 29.21 11.01 15.74
C LYS A 532 29.36 10.95 14.22
N ALA A 533 28.43 11.54 13.47
CA ALA A 533 28.45 11.59 12.02
C ALA A 533 28.74 13.00 11.51
N ASP A 534 29.56 13.12 10.47
CA ASP A 534 29.82 14.39 9.77
C ASP A 534 28.72 14.70 8.74
N ALA A 535 28.12 13.66 8.14
CA ALA A 535 26.94 13.79 7.32
C ALA A 535 25.90 12.72 7.65
N ILE A 536 24.63 13.10 7.57
CA ILE A 536 23.49 12.19 7.79
C ILE A 536 22.55 12.35 6.61
N LEU A 537 22.38 11.27 5.86
CA LEU A 537 21.45 11.19 4.74
C LEU A 537 20.31 10.24 5.08
N ARG A 538 19.10 10.71 4.99
CA ARG A 538 17.92 9.85 5.09
C ARG A 538 17.57 9.32 3.70
N ALA A 539 17.82 8.03 3.50
CA ALA A 539 17.38 7.30 2.35
C ALA A 539 16.16 6.48 2.77
N TRP A 540 14.98 6.91 2.36
CA TRP A 540 13.75 6.21 2.63
C TRP A 540 13.81 4.79 2.06
N ARG A 541 12.88 3.92 2.44
CA ARG A 541 12.67 2.65 1.77
C ARG A 541 12.26 2.90 0.33
N SER A 542 13.24 3.00 -0.52
CA SER A 542 13.05 3.25 -1.94
C SER A 542 13.92 2.33 -2.74
N TRP A 543 13.35 1.84 -3.79
CA TRP A 543 14.02 1.10 -4.84
C TRP A 543 14.89 2.05 -5.60
N ALA A 544 16.15 1.82 -5.68
CA ALA A 544 16.86 2.63 -6.60
C ALA A 544 18.19 2.05 -7.08
N ARG A 545 18.33 2.02 -8.35
CA ARG A 545 19.58 2.39 -9.00
C ARG A 545 20.04 3.82 -8.65
N SER A 546 19.47 4.49 -7.64
CA SER A 546 19.66 5.91 -7.33
C SER A 546 21.04 6.24 -6.77
N TRP A 547 21.74 5.28 -6.18
CA TRP A 547 23.08 5.50 -5.61
C TRP A 547 24.17 5.73 -6.65
N GLY A 548 23.99 5.34 -7.92
CA GLY A 548 24.98 5.41 -8.98
C GLY A 548 24.84 6.54 -10.00
N ALA A 549 23.92 7.46 -9.83
CA ALA A 549 23.75 8.55 -10.77
C ALA A 549 23.15 9.81 -10.16
N CYS A 550 23.95 10.54 -9.41
CA CYS A 550 23.84 11.99 -9.51
C CYS A 550 24.41 12.36 -10.90
N PRO A 551 23.62 12.88 -11.85
CA PRO A 551 24.19 13.30 -13.14
C PRO A 551 25.29 14.31 -12.86
N ARG A 552 26.48 14.11 -13.42
CA ARG A 552 27.49 15.15 -13.45
C ARG A 552 26.89 16.33 -14.23
N GLY A 553 26.27 17.30 -13.51
CA GLY A 553 25.65 18.45 -14.17
C GLY A 553 24.30 18.91 -13.61
N SER A 554 23.72 18.26 -12.59
CA SER A 554 22.49 18.77 -11.94
C SER A 554 22.77 20.11 -11.24
N PRO A 555 21.92 21.16 -11.39
CA PRO A 555 22.07 22.43 -10.67
C PRO A 555 21.91 22.31 -9.15
N TYR A 556 21.46 21.17 -8.64
CA TYR A 556 21.38 20.84 -7.21
C TYR A 556 22.55 19.91 -6.79
N ARG A 557 23.77 20.35 -7.09
CA ARG A 557 25.00 19.71 -6.62
C ARG A 557 25.32 20.12 -5.19
#